data_10353a32b5716b509c612b2351197dd3
#
_entry.id   10353a32b5716b509c612b2351197dd3
#
_cell.length_a   1.000
_cell.length_b   1.000
_cell.length_c   1.000
_cell.angle_alpha   90.00
_cell.angle_beta   90.00
_cell.angle_gamma   90.00
#
_symmetry.space_group_name_H-M   'P 1'
#
loop_
_entity.id
_entity.type
_entity.pdbx_description
1 polymer ?
#
loop_
_entity_poly.entity_id
_entity_poly.type
_entity_poly.pdbx_seq_one_letter_code
_entity_poly.pdbx_strand_id
1 'polypeptide(L)'
;MRELLKSAGDEHLLRDLQEILRRSESDFIAFAGPAENHRSMKWNLVIGSLNGKIEHMRIQPGIGIGGMVLRHGTACLVNGLKNTSLLRECPVILAEKLVTAIGLPVPAGDPYYVDGIVLLGRRKHQPFTEEEAQGISSLLLKRGDR
;
A
#
# COMPACT_ATOMS: atom_id res chain seq x y z
N MET A 1 12.64 0.82 12.70
CA MET A 1 12.25 0.64 11.30
C MET A 1 13.40 0.97 10.36
N ARG A 2 13.48 0.25 9.29
CA ARG A 2 14.59 0.38 8.38
C ARG A 2 14.15 0.99 7.06
N GLU A 3 14.84 2.04 6.66
CA GLU A 3 14.54 2.74 5.44
C GLU A 3 15.75 2.70 4.52
N LEU A 4 15.51 2.37 3.26
CA LEU A 4 16.57 2.32 2.27
C LEU A 4 16.30 3.41 1.23
N LEU A 5 16.87 4.59 1.47
CA LEU A 5 16.69 5.72 0.57
C LEU A 5 17.81 5.73 -0.47
N LYS A 6 17.45 5.50 -1.72
CA LYS A 6 18.40 5.41 -2.82
C LYS A 6 18.53 6.69 -3.63
N SER A 7 17.55 7.59 -3.52
CA SER A 7 17.52 8.81 -4.32
C SER A 7 16.66 9.88 -3.67
N ALA A 8 16.73 11.10 -4.22
CA ALA A 8 15.86 12.19 -3.77
C ALA A 8 14.39 11.87 -3.97
N GLY A 9 14.06 11.08 -5.00
CA GLY A 9 12.70 10.63 -5.24
C GLY A 9 12.18 9.76 -4.10
N ASP A 10 13.04 8.92 -3.55
CA ASP A 10 12.66 8.07 -2.42
C ASP A 10 12.42 8.90 -1.16
N GLU A 11 13.18 9.97 -0.97
CA GLU A 11 12.96 10.87 0.16
C GLU A 11 11.61 11.58 0.06
N HIS A 12 11.25 12.04 -1.13
CA HIS A 12 9.96 12.66 -1.36
C HIS A 12 8.82 11.66 -1.13
N LEU A 13 8.99 10.44 -1.62
CA LEU A 13 8.01 9.40 -1.41
C LEU A 13 7.82 9.11 0.07
N LEU A 14 8.92 9.00 0.81
CA LEU A 14 8.85 8.74 2.24
C LEU A 14 8.07 9.84 2.97
N ARG A 15 8.32 11.10 2.63
CA ARG A 15 7.60 12.23 3.23
C ARG A 15 6.11 12.17 2.91
N ASP A 16 5.77 11.85 1.65
CA ASP A 16 4.38 11.72 1.25
C ASP A 16 3.69 10.59 2.02
N LEU A 17 4.37 9.46 2.18
CA LEU A 17 3.83 8.34 2.94
C LEU A 17 3.62 8.68 4.41
N GLN A 18 4.56 9.39 5.01
CA GLN A 18 4.45 9.83 6.40
C GLN A 18 3.24 10.76 6.58
N GLU A 19 3.03 11.67 5.64
CA GLU A 19 1.91 12.60 5.68
C GLU A 19 0.59 11.86 5.51
N ILE A 20 0.52 10.92 4.59
CA ILE A 20 -0.68 10.12 4.38
C ILE A 20 -0.99 9.30 5.63
N LEU A 21 0.02 8.68 6.21
CA LEU A 21 -0.15 7.89 7.43
C LEU A 21 -0.76 8.72 8.55
N ARG A 22 -0.23 9.93 8.75
CA ARG A 22 -0.70 10.83 9.79
C ARG A 22 -2.12 11.31 9.53
N ARG A 23 -2.40 11.79 8.32
CA ARG A 23 -3.71 12.34 7.97
C ARG A 23 -4.81 11.31 7.98
N SER A 24 -4.49 10.08 7.60
CA SER A 24 -5.48 9.00 7.56
C SER A 24 -5.67 8.31 8.90
N GLU A 25 -4.93 8.73 9.92
CA GLU A 25 -4.98 8.10 11.24
C GLU A 25 -4.77 6.59 11.16
N SER A 26 -3.82 6.20 10.32
CA SER A 26 -3.48 4.80 10.11
C SER A 26 -2.29 4.40 10.96
N ASP A 27 -2.14 3.10 11.19
CA ASP A 27 -1.06 2.55 12.02
C ASP A 27 0.09 2.03 11.17
N PHE A 28 -0.17 1.79 9.90
CA PHE A 28 0.77 1.13 9.01
C PHE A 28 0.61 1.67 7.60
N ILE A 29 1.73 1.89 6.92
CA ILE A 29 1.73 2.21 5.50
C ILE A 29 2.96 1.57 4.85
N ALA A 30 2.76 1.03 3.66
CA ALA A 30 3.84 0.44 2.88
C ALA A 30 3.69 0.81 1.42
N PHE A 31 4.82 0.96 0.73
CA PHE A 31 4.88 1.21 -0.69
C PHE A 31 5.62 0.08 -1.38
N ALA A 32 5.01 -0.47 -2.42
CA ALA A 32 5.63 -1.46 -3.28
C ALA A 32 5.91 -0.86 -4.64
N GLY A 33 7.10 -1.10 -5.15
CA GLY A 33 7.50 -0.71 -6.48
C GLY A 33 7.84 -1.93 -7.33
N PRO A 34 8.18 -1.73 -8.61
CA PRO A 34 8.52 -2.84 -9.49
C PRO A 34 9.73 -3.61 -8.99
N ALA A 35 9.66 -4.93 -9.07
CA ALA A 35 10.81 -5.79 -8.88
C ALA A 35 11.65 -5.81 -10.16
N GLU A 36 12.88 -6.31 -10.06
CA GLU A 36 13.81 -6.30 -11.20
C GLU A 36 13.25 -6.99 -12.45
N ASN A 37 12.47 -8.04 -12.26
CA ASN A 37 11.92 -8.79 -13.39
C ASN A 37 10.57 -8.26 -13.88
N HIS A 38 10.05 -7.22 -13.29
CA HIS A 38 8.76 -6.58 -13.62
C HIS A 38 7.54 -7.50 -13.54
N ARG A 39 7.69 -8.70 -13.03
CA ARG A 39 6.58 -9.65 -12.90
C ARG A 39 5.89 -9.59 -11.55
N SER A 40 6.58 -9.06 -10.57
CA SER A 40 6.05 -8.92 -9.23
C SER A 40 6.54 -7.60 -8.66
N MET A 41 5.95 -7.21 -7.55
CA MET A 41 6.36 -6.01 -6.84
C MET A 41 6.89 -6.39 -5.48
N LYS A 42 7.75 -5.57 -4.96
CA LYS A 42 8.37 -5.76 -3.66
C LYS A 42 8.10 -4.55 -2.78
N TRP A 43 7.88 -4.78 -1.50
CA TRP A 43 7.69 -3.69 -0.55
C TRP A 43 9.02 -3.00 -0.30
N ASN A 44 9.12 -1.74 -0.74
CA ASN A 44 10.37 -0.97 -0.69
C ASN A 44 10.45 -0.01 0.49
N LEU A 45 9.32 0.58 0.88
CA LEU A 45 9.26 1.50 2.02
C LEU A 45 8.13 1.05 2.93
N VAL A 46 8.40 0.96 4.23
CA VAL A 46 7.43 0.50 5.21
C VAL A 46 7.53 1.35 6.47
N ILE A 47 6.40 1.82 6.98
CA ILE A 47 6.32 2.59 8.21
C ILE A 47 5.30 1.92 9.13
N GLY A 48 5.68 1.69 10.37
CA GLY A 48 4.78 1.11 11.37
C GLY A 48 4.73 -0.41 11.39
N SER A 49 5.73 -1.08 10.82
CA SER A 49 5.80 -2.54 10.84
C SER A 49 6.05 -3.07 12.24
N LEU A 50 5.38 -4.18 12.59
CA LEU A 50 5.57 -4.85 13.88
C LEU A 50 6.81 -5.71 13.93
N ASN A 51 7.16 -6.37 12.82
CA ASN A 51 8.22 -7.39 12.87
C ASN A 51 9.12 -7.41 11.64
N GLY A 52 8.90 -6.55 10.67
CA GLY A 52 9.75 -6.47 9.48
C GLY A 52 9.60 -7.61 8.48
N LYS A 53 8.71 -8.54 8.71
CA LYS A 53 8.54 -9.68 7.79
C LYS A 53 8.12 -9.27 6.39
N ILE A 54 7.42 -8.14 6.28
CA ILE A 54 6.94 -7.64 4.99
C ILE A 54 8.09 -7.37 4.01
N GLU A 55 9.28 -7.07 4.50
CA GLU A 55 10.43 -6.80 3.62
C GLU A 55 10.78 -7.97 2.73
N HIS A 56 10.38 -9.17 3.10
CA HIS A 56 10.66 -10.41 2.35
C HIS A 56 9.47 -10.87 1.52
N MET A 57 8.38 -10.10 1.53
CA MET A 57 7.17 -10.48 0.82
C MET A 57 7.12 -9.85 -0.56
N ARG A 58 6.53 -10.58 -1.51
CA ARG A 58 6.30 -10.09 -2.87
C ARG A 58 4.81 -10.07 -3.16
N ILE A 59 4.42 -9.15 -4.03
CA ILE A 59 3.03 -9.04 -4.47
C ILE A 59 2.89 -9.78 -5.78
N GLN A 60 1.91 -10.68 -5.84
CA GLN A 60 1.57 -11.40 -7.06
C GLN A 60 0.17 -10.97 -7.52
N PRO A 61 -0.04 -10.81 -8.84
CA PRO A 61 -1.35 -10.40 -9.34
C PRO A 61 -2.47 -11.30 -8.85
N GLY A 62 -3.51 -10.68 -8.30
CA GLY A 62 -4.70 -11.38 -7.85
C GLY A 62 -4.62 -12.01 -6.45
N ILE A 63 -3.49 -11.91 -5.77
CA ILE A 63 -3.33 -12.49 -4.43
C ILE A 63 -3.20 -11.39 -3.39
N GLY A 64 -4.12 -11.36 -2.42
CA GLY A 64 -4.15 -10.37 -1.36
C GLY A 64 -4.53 -8.98 -1.87
N ILE A 65 -4.50 -7.98 -0.99
CA ILE A 65 -4.84 -6.60 -1.35
C ILE A 65 -3.91 -6.06 -2.43
N GLY A 66 -2.60 -6.20 -2.23
CA GLY A 66 -1.62 -5.72 -3.21
C GLY A 66 -1.81 -6.38 -4.57
N GLY A 67 -2.08 -7.68 -4.58
CA GLY A 67 -2.30 -8.40 -5.81
C GLY A 67 -3.58 -7.99 -6.53
N MET A 68 -4.61 -7.64 -5.77
CA MET A 68 -5.86 -7.15 -6.36
C MET A 68 -5.67 -5.77 -6.99
N VAL A 69 -4.93 -4.87 -6.32
CA VAL A 69 -4.60 -3.56 -6.90
C VAL A 69 -3.75 -3.73 -8.14
N LEU A 70 -2.77 -4.63 -8.10
CA LEU A 70 -1.89 -4.88 -9.24
C LEU A 70 -2.69 -5.40 -10.45
N ARG A 71 -3.65 -6.29 -10.21
CA ARG A 71 -4.47 -6.86 -11.28
C ARG A 71 -5.45 -5.85 -11.87
N HIS A 72 -6.13 -5.08 -11.03
CA HIS A 72 -7.25 -4.24 -11.47
C HIS A 72 -6.89 -2.76 -11.66
N GLY A 73 -5.80 -2.30 -11.06
CA GLY A 73 -5.40 -0.90 -11.17
C GLY A 73 -6.32 0.06 -10.43
N THR A 74 -7.11 -0.44 -9.50
CA THR A 74 -8.06 0.37 -8.73
C THR A 74 -7.89 0.12 -7.23
N ALA A 75 -8.46 1.02 -6.43
CA ALA A 75 -8.41 0.88 -4.97
C ALA A 75 -9.11 -0.40 -4.51
N CYS A 76 -8.57 -1.00 -3.47
CA CYS A 76 -9.16 -2.19 -2.84
C CYS A 76 -9.29 -1.93 -1.34
N LEU A 77 -10.53 -1.88 -0.85
CA LEU A 77 -10.81 -1.66 0.57
C LEU A 77 -11.14 -2.98 1.24
N VAL A 78 -10.55 -3.23 2.40
CA VAL A 78 -10.81 -4.44 3.17
C VAL A 78 -11.29 -4.05 4.56
N ASN A 79 -12.48 -4.52 4.89
CA ASN A 79 -13.04 -4.41 6.24
C ASN A 79 -13.01 -5.82 6.83
N GLY A 80 -12.28 -6.00 7.93
CA GLY A 80 -12.02 -7.31 8.49
C GLY A 80 -13.24 -8.19 8.73
N LEU A 81 -14.40 -7.59 9.02
CA LEU A 81 -15.61 -8.36 9.27
C LEU A 81 -16.29 -8.86 7.99
N LYS A 82 -16.05 -8.19 6.87
CA LYS A 82 -16.73 -8.49 5.61
C LYS A 82 -15.87 -9.20 4.58
N ASN A 83 -14.57 -9.16 4.73
CA ASN A 83 -13.62 -9.65 3.71
C ASN A 83 -12.68 -10.70 4.27
N THR A 84 -13.21 -11.68 4.99
CA THR A 84 -12.38 -12.68 5.67
C THR A 84 -11.51 -13.51 4.73
N SER A 85 -12.02 -13.86 3.55
CA SER A 85 -11.22 -14.64 2.59
C SER A 85 -10.02 -13.85 2.10
N LEU A 86 -10.22 -12.56 1.80
CA LEU A 86 -9.12 -11.69 1.35
C LEU A 86 -8.10 -11.49 2.47
N LEU A 87 -8.55 -11.39 3.73
CA LEU A 87 -7.66 -11.31 4.88
C LEU A 87 -6.77 -12.55 4.99
N ARG A 88 -7.36 -13.73 4.83
CA ARG A 88 -6.61 -14.99 4.92
C ARG A 88 -5.55 -15.11 3.84
N GLU A 89 -5.81 -14.55 2.67
CA GLU A 89 -4.92 -14.65 1.52
C GLU A 89 -3.87 -13.56 1.48
N CYS A 90 -3.91 -12.61 2.38
CA CYS A 90 -2.97 -11.49 2.39
C CYS A 90 -1.95 -11.64 3.51
N PRO A 91 -0.74 -12.13 3.20
CA PRO A 91 0.29 -12.34 4.23
C PRO A 91 0.63 -11.06 5.00
N VAL A 92 0.59 -9.91 4.33
CA VAL A 92 0.90 -8.63 4.97
C VAL A 92 -0.10 -8.31 6.08
N ILE A 93 -1.40 -8.48 5.78
CA ILE A 93 -2.44 -8.21 6.77
C ILE A 93 -2.26 -9.10 7.99
N LEU A 94 -1.97 -10.37 7.77
CA LEU A 94 -1.77 -11.32 8.85
C LEU A 94 -0.51 -11.00 9.67
N ALA A 95 0.61 -10.74 9.00
CA ALA A 95 1.87 -10.46 9.67
C ALA A 95 1.83 -9.16 10.45
N GLU A 96 1.15 -8.14 9.93
CA GLU A 96 1.07 -6.82 10.55
C GLU A 96 -0.16 -6.66 11.44
N LYS A 97 -0.97 -7.68 11.56
CA LYS A 97 -2.17 -7.69 12.42
C LYS A 97 -3.13 -6.55 12.10
N LEU A 98 -3.31 -6.28 10.81
CA LEU A 98 -4.22 -5.22 10.38
C LEU A 98 -5.66 -5.71 10.46
N VAL A 99 -6.54 -4.83 10.92
CA VAL A 99 -7.97 -5.11 11.02
C VAL A 99 -8.71 -4.58 9.81
N THR A 100 -8.37 -3.36 9.40
CA THR A 100 -8.89 -2.78 8.17
C THR A 100 -7.72 -2.29 7.34
N ALA A 101 -7.89 -2.28 6.03
CA ALA A 101 -6.81 -1.90 5.13
C ALA A 101 -7.36 -1.36 3.82
N ILE A 102 -6.52 -0.57 3.14
CA ILE A 102 -6.83 -0.09 1.81
C ILE A 102 -5.57 -0.15 0.96
N GLY A 103 -5.70 -0.72 -0.23
CA GLY A 103 -4.64 -0.72 -1.23
C GLY A 103 -4.98 0.26 -2.34
N LEU A 104 -3.98 1.02 -2.79
CA LEU A 104 -4.18 2.06 -3.79
C LEU A 104 -3.07 2.00 -4.83
N PRO A 105 -3.42 2.17 -6.12
CA PRO A 105 -2.38 2.26 -7.16
C PRO A 105 -1.73 3.65 -7.14
N VAL A 106 -0.44 3.69 -7.45
CA VAL A 106 0.30 4.93 -7.65
C VAL A 106 0.61 5.02 -9.13
N PRO A 107 -0.03 5.94 -9.87
CA PRO A 107 0.16 6.01 -11.32
C PRO A 107 1.58 6.40 -11.73
N ALA A 108 2.05 5.81 -12.82
CA ALA A 108 3.36 6.12 -13.39
C ALA A 108 3.29 7.27 -14.43
N GLY A 109 2.15 7.92 -14.55
CA GLY A 109 1.95 8.90 -15.61
C GLY A 109 1.32 8.31 -16.86
N ASP A 110 1.26 6.99 -16.96
CA ASP A 110 0.59 6.28 -18.03
C ASP A 110 -0.65 5.61 -17.44
N PRO A 111 -1.86 5.83 -18.01
CA PRO A 111 -3.08 5.29 -17.42
C PRO A 111 -3.16 3.76 -17.43
N TYR A 112 -2.30 3.10 -18.19
CA TYR A 112 -2.31 1.64 -18.28
C TYR A 112 -1.33 0.96 -17.34
N TYR A 113 -0.47 1.72 -16.67
CA TYR A 113 0.53 1.15 -15.78
C TYR A 113 0.33 1.60 -14.35
N VAL A 114 0.54 0.66 -13.44
CA VAL A 114 0.61 0.94 -12.01
C VAL A 114 2.09 0.99 -11.66
N ASP A 115 2.59 2.20 -11.34
CA ASP A 115 3.99 2.39 -10.98
C ASP A 115 4.30 1.80 -9.61
N GLY A 116 3.33 1.86 -8.73
CA GLY A 116 3.48 1.29 -7.40
C GLY A 116 2.15 1.05 -6.74
N ILE A 117 2.22 0.49 -5.53
CA ILE A 117 1.05 0.21 -4.72
C ILE A 117 1.30 0.72 -3.31
N VAL A 118 0.34 1.45 -2.77
CA VAL A 118 0.37 1.88 -1.37
C VAL A 118 -0.65 1.06 -0.60
N LEU A 119 -0.22 0.50 0.52
CA LEU A 119 -1.09 -0.23 1.43
C LEU A 119 -1.13 0.51 2.76
N LEU A 120 -2.33 0.93 3.16
CA LEU A 120 -2.58 1.53 4.47
C LEU A 120 -3.33 0.55 5.34
N GLY A 121 -3.04 0.54 6.62
CA GLY A 121 -3.72 -0.36 7.53
C GLY A 121 -3.96 0.24 8.90
N ARG A 122 -5.05 -0.19 9.52
CA ARG A 122 -5.39 0.16 10.90
C ARG A 122 -5.49 -1.12 11.72
N ARG A 123 -5.00 -1.08 12.95
CA ARG A 123 -5.07 -2.19 13.89
C ARG A 123 -6.24 -2.08 14.84
N LYS A 124 -7.25 -1.30 14.43
CA LYS A 124 -8.48 -1.07 15.18
C LYS A 124 -9.67 -1.18 14.25
N HIS A 125 -10.86 -1.38 14.80
CA HIS A 125 -12.08 -1.53 14.02
C HIS A 125 -12.60 -0.16 13.55
N GLN A 126 -11.86 0.45 12.63
CA GLN A 126 -12.23 1.71 12.01
C GLN A 126 -12.05 1.56 10.50
N PRO A 127 -13.11 1.22 9.77
CA PRO A 127 -13.03 1.00 8.33
C PRO A 127 -12.60 2.26 7.59
N PHE A 128 -11.88 2.07 6.50
CA PHE A 128 -11.62 3.15 5.57
C PHE A 128 -12.89 3.43 4.76
N THR A 129 -13.18 4.70 4.51
CA THR A 129 -14.32 5.10 3.70
C THR A 129 -13.90 5.38 2.27
N GLU A 130 -14.89 5.41 1.37
CA GLU A 130 -14.63 5.78 -0.01
C GLU A 130 -14.09 7.21 -0.12
N GLU A 131 -14.57 8.11 0.73
CA GLU A 131 -14.09 9.49 0.75
C GLU A 131 -12.62 9.57 1.13
N GLU A 132 -12.23 8.78 2.14
CA GLU A 132 -10.83 8.69 2.54
C GLU A 132 -9.98 8.14 1.38
N ALA A 133 -10.47 7.10 0.70
CA ALA A 133 -9.78 6.53 -0.44
C ALA A 133 -9.55 7.55 -1.54
N GLN A 134 -10.58 8.34 -1.85
CA GLN A 134 -10.48 9.37 -2.88
C GLN A 134 -9.49 10.47 -2.50
N GLY A 135 -9.51 10.89 -1.24
CA GLY A 135 -8.58 11.90 -0.75
C GLY A 135 -7.13 11.44 -0.83
N ILE A 136 -6.87 10.19 -0.45
CA ILE A 136 -5.53 9.63 -0.52
C ILE A 136 -5.09 9.46 -1.97
N SER A 137 -6.00 8.98 -2.83
CA SER A 137 -5.71 8.84 -4.26
C SER A 137 -5.32 10.17 -4.88
N SER A 138 -6.00 11.25 -4.50
CA SER A 138 -5.70 12.60 -5.00
C SER A 138 -4.28 13.03 -4.63
N LEU A 139 -3.85 12.72 -3.41
CA LEU A 139 -2.47 13.02 -2.98
C LEU A 139 -1.45 12.23 -3.79
N LEU A 140 -1.74 10.97 -4.07
CA LEU A 140 -0.85 10.13 -4.86
C LEU A 140 -0.78 10.57 -6.32
N LEU A 141 -1.90 11.04 -6.89
CA LEU A 141 -1.93 11.57 -8.24
C LEU A 141 -1.08 12.82 -8.38
N LYS A 142 -1.13 13.71 -7.39
CA LYS A 142 -0.29 14.91 -7.39
C LYS A 142 1.19 14.56 -7.41
N ARG A 143 1.56 13.50 -6.69
CA ARG A 143 2.92 13.02 -6.69
C ARG A 143 3.31 12.51 -8.07
N GLY A 144 2.42 11.77 -8.73
CA GLY A 144 2.66 11.23 -10.06
C GLY A 144 2.85 12.28 -11.14
N ASP A 145 2.29 13.46 -10.95
CA ASP A 145 2.37 14.56 -11.91
C ASP A 145 3.66 15.37 -11.81
N ARG A 146 4.55 15.01 -10.94
CA ARG A 146 5.81 15.76 -10.75
C ARG A 146 6.91 15.37 -11.72
#